data_5f23c4f58b6d6e5fd7ddf6e322e131b1
#
_entry.id   5f23c4f58b6d6e5fd7ddf6e322e131b1
#
_cell.length_a   1.000
_cell.length_b   1.000
_cell.length_c   1.000
_cell.angle_alpha   90.00
_cell.angle_beta   90.00
_cell.angle_gamma   90.00
#
_symmetry.space_group_name_H-M   'P 1'
#
loop_
_entity.id
_entity.type
_entity.pdbx_description
1 polymer ?
#
loop_
_entity_poly.entity_id
_entity_poly.type
_entity_poly.pdbx_seq_one_letter_code
_entity_poly.pdbx_strand_id
1 'polypeptide(L)'
;MRGAVAVAAVQGEPRLEEVGGETLQLSSESPLPRHVLGLLKVRTEVGDSAFLKTSNQISIYNEGAGYFAIERFEQEVADSMDAGKSRMIFNFRQGLLVVDNRALSENSQMIVETPLGRMSVKNGWWLMDIAYDERSRIYDFSIECADGVLRFTDLTGDTYTLRNGQRLRGAGASSRPSIEVAEISEKASELFEDFAAMEVTVAELDLSVEVFRAKMKSMQHTISQVNAPAEVSEARGSKRPLVIEYAPQSAPVTPFRAEVRPPSSYQADLF
;
A
#
# COMPACT_ATOMS: atom_id res chain seq x y z
N MET A 1 -11.52 -13.21 0.52
CA MET A 1 -10.12 -13.72 0.62
C MET A 1 -9.13 -12.58 0.45
N ARG A 2 -7.82 -12.83 0.67
CA ARG A 2 -6.79 -11.84 0.34
C ARG A 2 -6.66 -11.73 -1.18
N GLY A 3 -6.55 -10.50 -1.68
CA GLY A 3 -6.25 -10.26 -3.08
C GLY A 3 -4.79 -10.58 -3.40
N ALA A 4 -4.46 -10.64 -4.67
CA ALA A 4 -3.11 -10.87 -5.17
C ALA A 4 -2.61 -9.68 -5.99
N VAL A 5 -1.29 -9.48 -5.97
CA VAL A 5 -0.57 -8.46 -6.74
C VAL A 5 0.45 -9.16 -7.61
N ALA A 6 0.56 -8.77 -8.87
CA ALA A 6 1.63 -9.18 -9.76
C ALA A 6 2.54 -7.98 -10.02
N VAL A 7 3.83 -8.12 -9.77
CA VAL A 7 4.83 -7.19 -10.29
C VAL A 7 5.06 -7.57 -11.74
N ALA A 8 4.68 -6.70 -12.65
CA ALA A 8 4.64 -6.97 -14.08
C ALA A 8 5.91 -6.47 -14.82
N ALA A 9 6.44 -5.33 -14.37
CA ALA A 9 7.66 -4.75 -14.89
C ALA A 9 8.42 -3.99 -13.81
N VAL A 10 9.73 -3.88 -13.94
CA VAL A 10 10.60 -3.08 -13.08
C VAL A 10 11.72 -2.45 -13.91
N GLN A 11 12.16 -1.27 -13.46
CA GLN A 11 13.38 -0.62 -13.91
C GLN A 11 14.23 -0.32 -12.66
N GLY A 12 15.55 -0.41 -12.79
CA GLY A 12 16.44 -0.29 -11.64
C GLY A 12 16.36 -1.50 -10.70
N GLU A 13 16.41 -1.25 -9.42
CA GLU A 13 16.47 -2.29 -8.38
C GLU A 13 15.45 -2.05 -7.24
N PRO A 14 14.14 -1.94 -7.54
CA PRO A 14 13.14 -1.74 -6.51
C PRO A 14 13.13 -2.88 -5.50
N ARG A 15 12.83 -2.54 -4.24
CA ARG A 15 12.73 -3.51 -3.15
C ARG A 15 11.27 -3.79 -2.83
N LEU A 16 10.93 -5.07 -2.82
CA LEU A 16 9.63 -5.56 -2.38
C LEU A 16 9.76 -6.27 -1.04
N GLU A 17 8.88 -5.95 -0.11
CA GLU A 17 8.74 -6.64 1.17
C GLU A 17 7.32 -7.20 1.29
N GLU A 18 7.21 -8.51 1.28
CA GLU A 18 5.95 -9.19 1.60
C GLU A 18 5.75 -9.18 3.11
N VAL A 19 4.56 -8.86 3.61
CA VAL A 19 4.32 -8.85 5.06
C VAL A 19 4.40 -10.27 5.61
N GLY A 20 5.40 -10.49 6.46
CA GLY A 20 5.74 -11.80 7.03
C GLY A 20 6.61 -12.67 6.13
N GLY A 21 7.12 -12.11 5.01
CA GLY A 21 7.99 -12.75 4.05
C GLY A 21 9.38 -12.13 3.96
N GLU A 22 10.12 -12.57 2.96
CA GLU A 22 11.45 -12.07 2.67
C GLU A 22 11.39 -10.70 1.97
N THR A 23 12.41 -9.89 2.20
CA THR A 23 12.65 -8.70 1.36
C THR A 23 13.33 -9.15 0.07
N LEU A 24 12.72 -8.80 -1.05
CA LEU A 24 13.20 -9.14 -2.37
C LEU A 24 13.68 -7.87 -3.07
N GLN A 25 14.88 -7.89 -3.58
CA GLN A 25 15.36 -6.90 -4.53
C GLN A 25 15.06 -7.43 -5.92
N LEU A 26 14.30 -6.68 -6.70
CA LEU A 26 14.01 -7.02 -8.08
C LEU A 26 14.95 -6.26 -9.02
N SER A 27 15.15 -6.82 -10.20
CA SER A 27 15.88 -6.18 -11.27
C SER A 27 15.22 -6.55 -12.61
N SER A 28 15.66 -5.94 -13.69
CA SER A 28 15.21 -6.29 -15.06
C SER A 28 15.47 -7.75 -15.45
N GLU A 29 16.40 -8.43 -14.75
CA GLU A 29 16.71 -9.85 -14.95
C GLU A 29 15.84 -10.79 -14.09
N SER A 30 15.06 -10.22 -13.16
CA SER A 30 14.17 -11.01 -12.30
C SER A 30 13.07 -11.67 -13.13
N PRO A 31 12.66 -12.92 -12.79
CA PRO A 31 11.56 -13.57 -13.50
C PRO A 31 10.24 -12.85 -13.20
N LEU A 32 9.67 -12.20 -14.21
CA LEU A 32 8.39 -11.50 -14.14
C LEU A 32 7.35 -12.18 -15.04
N PRO A 33 6.03 -12.11 -14.75
CA PRO A 33 5.43 -11.44 -13.60
C PRO A 33 5.61 -12.23 -12.30
N ARG A 34 5.93 -11.52 -11.22
CA ARG A 34 6.00 -12.10 -9.87
C ARG A 34 4.71 -11.86 -9.10
N HIS A 35 4.04 -12.93 -8.69
CA HIS A 35 2.80 -12.84 -7.92
C HIS A 35 3.07 -12.87 -6.42
N VAL A 36 2.43 -11.96 -5.70
CA VAL A 36 2.46 -11.82 -4.24
C VAL A 36 1.03 -11.90 -3.71
N LEU A 37 0.81 -12.64 -2.64
CA LEU A 37 -0.50 -12.74 -1.99
C LEU A 37 -0.58 -11.81 -0.78
N GLY A 38 -1.54 -10.88 -0.80
CA GLY A 38 -1.87 -10.05 0.37
C GLY A 38 -1.12 -8.75 0.43
N LEU A 39 -0.39 -8.51 1.53
CA LEU A 39 0.19 -7.23 1.86
C LEU A 39 1.59 -7.09 1.26
N LEU A 40 1.87 -5.93 0.70
CA LEU A 40 3.10 -5.65 -0.03
C LEU A 40 3.59 -4.25 0.31
N LYS A 41 4.90 -4.11 0.54
CA LYS A 41 5.57 -2.81 0.57
C LYS A 41 6.52 -2.72 -0.61
N VAL A 42 6.56 -1.58 -1.24
CA VAL A 42 7.44 -1.27 -2.36
C VAL A 42 8.27 -0.05 -2.00
N ARG A 43 9.57 -0.16 -2.17
CA ARG A 43 10.52 0.94 -2.05
C ARG A 43 11.28 1.09 -3.35
N THR A 44 11.33 2.30 -3.83
CA THR A 44 12.06 2.71 -5.02
C THR A 44 13.05 3.81 -4.65
N GLU A 45 14.21 3.82 -5.30
CA GLU A 45 15.18 4.90 -5.23
C GLU A 45 15.12 5.75 -6.52
N VAL A 46 15.92 6.78 -6.61
CA VAL A 46 15.99 7.60 -7.83
C VAL A 46 16.44 6.73 -9.01
N GLY A 47 15.66 6.69 -10.07
CA GLY A 47 15.89 5.84 -11.24
C GLY A 47 15.24 4.47 -11.18
N ASP A 48 14.65 4.10 -10.04
CA ASP A 48 13.86 2.87 -9.94
C ASP A 48 12.41 3.12 -10.31
N SER A 49 11.78 2.10 -10.89
CA SER A 49 10.34 2.05 -11.04
C SER A 49 9.79 0.63 -10.95
N ALA A 50 8.52 0.53 -10.64
CA ALA A 50 7.79 -0.75 -10.60
C ALA A 50 6.39 -0.57 -11.15
N PHE A 51 5.98 -1.46 -12.06
CA PHE A 51 4.62 -1.58 -12.55
C PHE A 51 3.95 -2.82 -11.96
N LEU A 52 2.80 -2.64 -11.34
CA LEU A 52 2.07 -3.70 -10.68
C LEU A 52 0.65 -3.80 -11.26
N LYS A 53 0.16 -5.03 -11.36
CA LYS A 53 -1.24 -5.33 -11.64
C LYS A 53 -1.83 -6.10 -10.48
N THR A 54 -3.08 -5.80 -10.13
CA THR A 54 -3.75 -6.44 -8.99
C THR A 54 -4.88 -7.37 -9.46
N SER A 55 -5.26 -8.33 -8.64
CA SER A 55 -6.32 -9.28 -8.96
C SER A 55 -7.71 -8.63 -9.14
N ASN A 56 -7.92 -7.43 -8.62
CA ASN A 56 -9.10 -6.59 -8.88
C ASN A 56 -8.91 -5.61 -10.04
N GLN A 57 -7.91 -5.88 -10.90
CA GLN A 57 -7.63 -5.19 -12.17
C GLN A 57 -7.16 -3.74 -12.04
N ILE A 58 -6.62 -3.33 -10.89
CA ILE A 58 -5.96 -2.03 -10.75
C ILE A 58 -4.55 -2.13 -11.32
N SER A 59 -4.15 -1.14 -12.12
CA SER A 59 -2.78 -0.93 -12.54
C SER A 59 -2.14 0.16 -11.69
N ILE A 60 -0.89 -0.06 -11.26
CA ILE A 60 -0.16 0.83 -10.37
C ILE A 60 1.25 0.98 -10.90
N TYR A 61 1.69 2.21 -11.10
CA TYR A 61 3.07 2.55 -11.40
C TYR A 61 3.64 3.42 -10.30
N ASN A 62 4.80 3.04 -9.81
CA ASN A 62 5.55 3.79 -8.82
C ASN A 62 6.95 4.09 -9.35
N GLU A 63 7.40 5.33 -9.21
CA GLU A 63 8.69 5.80 -9.70
C GLU A 63 9.37 6.75 -8.72
N GLY A 64 10.70 6.81 -8.82
CA GLY A 64 11.55 7.73 -8.07
C GLY A 64 11.75 7.31 -6.63
N ALA A 65 12.36 8.18 -5.82
CA ALA A 65 12.60 7.93 -4.40
C ALA A 65 11.27 7.84 -3.65
N GLY A 66 10.69 6.64 -3.59
CA GLY A 66 9.33 6.43 -3.13
C GLY A 66 9.14 5.29 -2.15
N TYR A 67 8.03 5.36 -1.46
CA TYR A 67 7.54 4.29 -0.62
C TYR A 67 6.03 4.23 -0.67
N PHE A 68 5.51 3.07 -1.03
CA PHE A 68 4.10 2.76 -0.79
C PHE A 68 3.92 1.35 -0.22
N ALA A 69 2.81 1.14 0.45
CA ALA A 69 2.42 -0.16 0.97
C ALA A 69 0.95 -0.43 0.66
N ILE A 70 0.64 -1.67 0.32
CA ILE A 70 -0.73 -2.19 0.34
C ILE A 70 -0.92 -2.81 1.73
N GLU A 71 -1.63 -2.10 2.61
CA GLU A 71 -1.82 -2.51 4.01
C GLU A 71 -3.04 -3.42 4.18
N ARG A 72 -3.99 -3.31 3.26
CA ARG A 72 -5.17 -4.17 3.21
C ARG A 72 -5.56 -4.42 1.78
N PHE A 73 -5.77 -5.67 1.43
CA PHE A 73 -6.35 -6.08 0.17
C PHE A 73 -7.23 -7.30 0.36
N GLU A 74 -8.51 -7.06 0.41
CA GLU A 74 -9.55 -8.07 0.52
C GLU A 74 -10.39 -8.06 -0.75
N GLN A 75 -10.72 -9.24 -1.26
CA GLN A 75 -11.50 -9.40 -2.48
C GLN A 75 -12.49 -10.54 -2.33
N GLU A 76 -13.72 -10.32 -2.77
CA GLU A 76 -14.70 -11.38 -2.98
C GLU A 76 -14.41 -12.03 -4.34
N VAL A 77 -14.19 -13.33 -4.34
CA VAL A 77 -14.00 -14.07 -5.59
C VAL A 77 -15.38 -14.50 -6.05
N ALA A 78 -15.92 -13.76 -6.99
CA ALA A 78 -17.13 -14.17 -7.69
C ALA A 78 -16.82 -15.31 -8.68
N ASP A 79 -17.79 -16.18 -8.94
CA ASP A 79 -17.67 -17.22 -9.99
C ASP A 79 -17.81 -16.64 -11.41
N SER A 80 -18.07 -15.33 -11.51
CA SER A 80 -18.20 -14.57 -12.76
C SER A 80 -16.84 -14.09 -13.29
N MET A 81 -16.81 -13.61 -14.54
CA MET A 81 -15.63 -12.99 -15.14
C MET A 81 -15.23 -11.66 -14.46
N ASP A 82 -16.11 -11.09 -13.61
CA ASP A 82 -15.82 -9.88 -12.86
C ASP A 82 -14.82 -10.15 -11.75
N ALA A 83 -13.95 -9.15 -11.50
CA ALA A 83 -12.98 -9.21 -10.43
C ALA A 83 -13.60 -9.28 -9.02
N GLY A 84 -14.90 -9.05 -8.91
CA GLY A 84 -15.66 -9.05 -7.67
C GLY A 84 -15.43 -7.78 -6.84
N LYS A 85 -16.17 -7.70 -5.73
CA LYS A 85 -16.03 -6.59 -4.78
C LYS A 85 -14.70 -6.67 -4.04
N SER A 86 -14.04 -5.53 -3.89
CA SER A 86 -12.78 -5.46 -3.17
C SER A 86 -12.69 -4.27 -2.22
N ARG A 87 -11.85 -4.41 -1.21
CA ARG A 87 -11.47 -3.35 -0.30
C ARG A 87 -9.95 -3.28 -0.24
N MET A 88 -9.39 -2.12 -0.59
CA MET A 88 -7.97 -1.89 -0.62
C MET A 88 -7.59 -0.62 0.14
N ILE A 89 -6.55 -0.70 0.95
CA ILE A 89 -5.95 0.44 1.66
C ILE A 89 -4.48 0.50 1.25
N PHE A 90 -4.11 1.64 0.67
CA PHE A 90 -2.74 2.02 0.38
C PHE A 90 -2.23 2.97 1.44
N ASN A 91 -0.96 2.85 1.79
CA ASN A 91 -0.21 3.86 2.53
C ASN A 91 0.88 4.38 1.60
N PHE A 92 0.75 5.61 1.13
CA PHE A 92 1.70 6.25 0.23
C PHE A 92 2.40 7.39 0.95
N ARG A 93 3.73 7.33 1.05
CA ARG A 93 4.52 8.26 1.84
C ARG A 93 5.20 9.33 1.01
N GLN A 94 5.85 8.92 -0.08
CA GLN A 94 6.54 9.83 -1.00
C GLN A 94 6.83 9.15 -2.33
N GLY A 95 7.23 9.92 -3.34
CA GLY A 95 7.51 9.50 -4.70
C GLY A 95 6.38 9.82 -5.65
N LEU A 96 6.42 9.23 -6.83
CA LEU A 96 5.39 9.32 -7.86
C LEU A 96 4.58 8.03 -7.89
N LEU A 97 3.27 8.13 -7.84
CA LEU A 97 2.33 7.03 -7.94
C LEU A 97 1.30 7.34 -9.02
N VAL A 98 1.21 6.53 -10.06
CA VAL A 98 0.17 6.60 -11.09
C VAL A 98 -0.72 5.37 -10.97
N VAL A 99 -2.02 5.56 -10.99
CA VAL A 99 -2.98 4.46 -10.76
C VAL A 99 -4.14 4.55 -11.74
N ASP A 100 -4.42 3.44 -12.40
CA ASP A 100 -5.67 3.21 -13.13
C ASP A 100 -6.52 2.18 -12.38
N ASN A 101 -7.61 2.64 -11.80
CA ASN A 101 -8.59 1.79 -11.13
C ASN A 101 -10.00 1.90 -11.75
N ARG A 102 -10.10 2.29 -13.03
CA ARG A 102 -11.38 2.41 -13.76
C ARG A 102 -12.10 1.07 -13.89
N ALA A 103 -11.35 -0.03 -13.95
CA ALA A 103 -11.92 -1.39 -13.98
C ALA A 103 -12.44 -1.90 -12.62
N LEU A 104 -12.34 -1.10 -11.56
CA LEU A 104 -12.78 -1.47 -10.23
C LEU A 104 -14.31 -1.59 -10.18
N SER A 105 -14.83 -2.68 -9.59
CA SER A 105 -16.26 -2.88 -9.48
C SER A 105 -16.93 -1.79 -8.62
N GLU A 106 -18.19 -1.43 -8.94
CA GLU A 106 -18.91 -0.29 -8.31
C GLU A 106 -18.97 -0.35 -6.78
N ASN A 107 -19.02 -1.55 -6.21
CA ASN A 107 -19.12 -1.77 -4.77
C ASN A 107 -17.76 -1.90 -4.08
N SER A 108 -16.67 -1.68 -4.82
CA SER A 108 -15.33 -1.73 -4.27
C SER A 108 -14.94 -0.40 -3.62
N GLN A 109 -13.98 -0.46 -2.72
CA GLN A 109 -13.45 0.69 -2.01
C GLN A 109 -11.94 0.70 -2.09
N MET A 110 -11.39 1.82 -2.55
CA MET A 110 -9.98 2.13 -2.53
C MET A 110 -9.72 3.37 -1.70
N ILE A 111 -8.78 3.27 -0.78
CA ILE A 111 -8.38 4.35 0.11
C ILE A 111 -6.87 4.48 0.02
N VAL A 112 -6.41 5.72 -0.12
CA VAL A 112 -4.97 6.07 -0.06
C VAL A 112 -4.75 6.93 1.16
N GLU A 113 -3.93 6.44 2.09
CA GLU A 113 -3.50 7.16 3.28
C GLU A 113 -2.12 7.77 3.01
N THR A 114 -1.96 9.04 3.35
CA THR A 114 -0.72 9.81 3.11
C THR A 114 -0.35 10.59 4.38
N PRO A 115 0.87 11.11 4.49
CA PRO A 115 1.24 12.02 5.57
C PRO A 115 0.43 13.31 5.62
N LEU A 116 -0.31 13.63 4.57
CA LEU A 116 -1.04 14.89 4.40
C LEU A 116 -2.54 14.74 4.59
N GLY A 117 -3.04 13.50 4.58
CA GLY A 117 -4.46 13.22 4.67
C GLY A 117 -4.84 11.90 4.01
N ARG A 118 -6.09 11.77 3.66
CA ARG A 118 -6.69 10.54 3.15
C ARG A 118 -7.45 10.80 1.86
N MET A 119 -7.17 10.02 0.84
CA MET A 119 -7.91 10.05 -0.42
C MET A 119 -8.82 8.83 -0.54
N SER A 120 -10.07 9.06 -0.92
CA SER A 120 -11.05 8.02 -1.28
C SER A 120 -11.27 8.07 -2.78
N VAL A 121 -11.10 6.92 -3.43
CA VAL A 121 -11.25 6.76 -4.88
C VAL A 121 -12.30 5.70 -5.14
N LYS A 122 -13.27 6.01 -5.99
CA LYS A 122 -14.27 5.02 -6.43
C LYS A 122 -13.77 4.26 -7.64
N ASN A 123 -13.54 4.97 -8.70
CA ASN A 123 -12.90 4.55 -9.94
C ASN A 123 -12.27 5.79 -10.57
N GLY A 124 -11.17 5.60 -11.28
CA GLY A 124 -10.50 6.73 -11.90
C GLY A 124 -9.13 6.39 -12.45
N TRP A 125 -8.57 7.38 -13.08
CA TRP A 125 -7.20 7.41 -13.56
C TRP A 125 -6.54 8.66 -12.98
N TRP A 126 -5.56 8.46 -12.13
CA TRP A 126 -5.02 9.53 -11.31
C TRP A 126 -3.54 9.33 -10.98
N LEU A 127 -2.92 10.43 -10.62
CA LEU A 127 -1.53 10.53 -10.23
C LEU A 127 -1.43 11.22 -8.86
N MET A 128 -0.48 10.79 -8.05
CA MET A 128 -0.08 11.45 -6.81
C MET A 128 1.44 11.53 -6.76
N ASP A 129 1.95 12.75 -6.57
CA ASP A 129 3.37 13.03 -6.38
C ASP A 129 3.56 13.68 -5.01
N ILE A 130 4.39 13.10 -4.15
CA ILE A 130 4.70 13.62 -2.81
C ILE A 130 6.20 13.67 -2.64
N ALA A 131 6.72 14.88 -2.43
CA ALA A 131 8.10 15.11 -2.02
C ALA A 131 8.16 15.63 -0.59
N TYR A 132 9.13 15.17 0.18
CA TYR A 132 9.40 15.64 1.54
C TYR A 132 10.82 16.16 1.65
N ASP A 133 10.95 17.41 2.04
CA ASP A 133 12.24 18.01 2.37
C ASP A 133 12.50 17.87 3.89
N GLU A 134 13.46 17.02 4.24
CA GLU A 134 13.81 16.75 5.64
C GLU A 134 14.36 17.98 6.36
N ARG A 135 15.01 18.92 5.64
CA ARG A 135 15.63 20.11 6.24
C ARG A 135 14.60 21.13 6.64
N SER A 136 13.69 21.44 5.74
CA SER A 136 12.58 22.40 5.98
C SER A 136 11.39 21.76 6.67
N ARG A 137 11.28 20.41 6.67
CA ARG A 137 10.13 19.64 7.12
C ARG A 137 8.86 20.01 6.38
N ILE A 138 9.00 20.31 5.11
CA ILE A 138 7.92 20.71 4.21
C ILE A 138 7.63 19.59 3.23
N TYR A 139 6.35 19.35 3.00
CA TYR A 139 5.86 18.55 1.90
C TYR A 139 5.55 19.45 0.71
N ASP A 140 5.88 19.02 -0.49
CA ASP A 140 5.35 19.49 -1.76
C ASP A 140 4.59 18.33 -2.39
N PHE A 141 3.35 18.52 -2.75
CA PHE A 141 2.53 17.43 -3.28
C PHE A 141 1.57 17.89 -4.35
N SER A 142 1.26 16.98 -5.26
CA SER A 142 0.15 17.13 -6.21
C SER A 142 -0.67 15.85 -6.29
N ILE A 143 -1.97 16.01 -6.51
CA ILE A 143 -2.91 14.95 -6.85
C ILE A 143 -3.59 15.38 -8.13
N GLU A 144 -3.48 14.59 -9.18
CA GLU A 144 -4.00 14.94 -10.51
C GLU A 144 -4.99 13.86 -10.97
N CYS A 145 -6.14 14.29 -11.47
CA CYS A 145 -7.24 13.41 -11.88
C CYS A 145 -7.43 13.51 -13.39
N ALA A 146 -6.98 12.49 -14.14
CA ALA A 146 -7.23 12.42 -15.57
C ALA A 146 -8.67 11.98 -15.87
N ASP A 147 -9.19 11.02 -15.09
CA ASP A 147 -10.56 10.52 -15.22
C ASP A 147 -11.11 10.09 -13.84
N GLY A 148 -12.41 10.26 -13.63
CA GLY A 148 -13.11 9.85 -12.42
C GLY A 148 -13.37 10.96 -11.41
N VAL A 149 -13.57 10.56 -10.15
CA VAL A 149 -13.79 11.47 -9.02
C VAL A 149 -12.96 11.04 -7.83
N LEU A 150 -12.10 11.93 -7.37
CA LEU A 150 -11.28 11.75 -6.19
C LEU A 150 -11.79 12.64 -5.08
N ARG A 151 -11.76 12.15 -3.84
CA ARG A 151 -12.06 12.95 -2.66
C ARG A 151 -10.88 12.87 -1.70
N PHE A 152 -10.18 13.98 -1.53
CA PHE A 152 -9.08 14.11 -0.59
C PHE A 152 -9.54 14.88 0.65
N THR A 153 -9.29 14.33 1.83
CA THR A 153 -9.53 14.99 3.11
C THR A 153 -8.19 15.17 3.81
N ASP A 154 -7.79 16.40 4.04
CA ASP A 154 -6.53 16.73 4.71
C ASP A 154 -6.58 16.44 6.22
N LEU A 155 -5.47 16.66 6.92
CA LEU A 155 -5.38 16.44 8.37
C LEU A 155 -6.16 17.46 9.19
N THR A 156 -6.60 18.59 8.59
CA THR A 156 -7.46 19.58 9.26
C THR A 156 -8.94 19.20 9.16
N GLY A 157 -9.28 18.25 8.30
CA GLY A 157 -10.63 17.77 8.03
C GLY A 157 -11.27 18.45 6.81
N ASP A 158 -10.57 19.36 6.15
CA ASP A 158 -11.06 19.98 4.92
C ASP A 158 -11.05 18.95 3.78
N THR A 159 -12.14 18.96 2.99
CA THR A 159 -12.35 17.98 1.94
C THR A 159 -12.39 18.65 0.56
N TYR A 160 -11.55 18.16 -0.33
CA TYR A 160 -11.41 18.58 -1.70
C TYR A 160 -11.90 17.48 -2.63
N THR A 161 -12.71 17.86 -3.61
CA THR A 161 -13.19 16.92 -4.63
C THR A 161 -12.59 17.31 -5.98
N LEU A 162 -11.83 16.40 -6.58
CA LEU A 162 -11.26 16.56 -7.90
C LEU A 162 -12.08 15.75 -8.90
N ARG A 163 -12.24 16.34 -10.08
CA ARG A 163 -12.88 15.73 -11.25
C ARG A 163 -11.89 15.69 -12.41
N ASN A 164 -12.33 15.11 -13.51
CA ASN A 164 -11.53 15.01 -14.74
C ASN A 164 -10.84 16.33 -15.10
N GLY A 165 -9.55 16.28 -15.37
CA GLY A 165 -8.74 17.42 -15.75
C GLY A 165 -8.37 18.36 -14.60
N GLN A 166 -8.63 17.99 -13.34
CA GLN A 166 -8.31 18.83 -12.19
C GLN A 166 -7.10 18.31 -11.41
N ARG A 167 -6.36 19.25 -10.85
CA ARG A 167 -5.23 19.04 -9.95
C ARG A 167 -5.47 19.70 -8.61
N LEU A 168 -5.10 18.99 -7.54
CA LEU A 168 -4.87 19.55 -6.22
C LEU A 168 -3.37 19.67 -6.02
N ARG A 169 -2.88 20.87 -5.75
CA ARG A 169 -1.49 21.10 -5.39
C ARG A 169 -1.40 21.72 -4.01
N GLY A 170 -0.40 21.29 -3.25
CA GLY A 170 -0.17 21.87 -1.93
C GLY A 170 1.28 21.81 -1.52
N ALA A 171 1.66 22.77 -0.67
CA ALA A 171 2.95 22.80 -0.04
C ALA A 171 2.82 23.26 1.41
N GLY A 172 3.69 22.76 2.28
CA GLY A 172 3.73 23.16 3.68
C GLY A 172 3.96 22.01 4.65
N ALA A 173 3.84 22.32 5.93
CA ALA A 173 3.86 21.30 6.98
C ALA A 173 2.58 20.44 6.88
N SER A 174 2.68 19.15 7.22
CA SER A 174 1.54 18.23 7.14
C SER A 174 0.29 18.69 7.90
N SER A 175 0.49 19.46 8.99
CA SER A 175 -0.61 19.97 9.81
C SER A 175 -1.34 21.18 9.21
N ARG A 176 -0.73 21.88 8.24
CA ARG A 176 -1.30 23.07 7.57
C ARG A 176 -0.69 23.28 6.20
N PRO A 177 -0.97 22.41 5.22
CA PRO A 177 -0.55 22.67 3.85
C PRO A 177 -1.34 23.85 3.27
N SER A 178 -0.68 24.66 2.43
CA SER A 178 -1.40 25.58 1.55
C SER A 178 -1.89 24.77 0.36
N ILE A 179 -3.17 24.71 0.10
CA ILE A 179 -3.78 23.86 -0.93
C ILE A 179 -4.51 24.73 -1.96
N GLU A 180 -4.30 24.46 -3.23
CA GLU A 180 -4.99 25.06 -4.35
C GLU A 180 -5.52 24.00 -5.31
N VAL A 181 -6.63 24.31 -5.98
CA VAL A 181 -7.18 23.50 -7.08
C VAL A 181 -6.91 24.21 -8.40
N ALA A 182 -6.39 23.51 -9.37
CA ALA A 182 -6.01 24.01 -10.68
C ALA A 182 -6.37 23.00 -11.77
N GLU A 183 -6.04 23.32 -13.02
CA GLU A 183 -6.10 22.37 -14.14
C GLU A 183 -4.91 21.39 -14.05
N ILE A 184 -5.08 20.21 -14.65
CA ILE A 184 -4.04 19.17 -14.73
C ILE A 184 -2.78 19.75 -15.39
N SER A 185 -1.61 19.31 -14.92
CA SER A 185 -0.34 19.79 -15.47
C SER A 185 0.02 19.09 -16.77
N GLU A 186 0.79 19.77 -17.64
CA GLU A 186 1.33 19.18 -18.86
C GLU A 186 2.19 17.94 -18.54
N LYS A 187 3.07 18.05 -17.51
CA LYS A 187 3.86 16.93 -17.03
C LYS A 187 3.02 15.72 -16.65
N ALA A 188 1.88 15.92 -15.98
CA ALA A 188 0.99 14.81 -15.62
C ALA A 188 0.33 14.20 -16.85
N SER A 189 -0.02 14.99 -17.84
CA SER A 189 -0.58 14.49 -19.10
C SER A 189 0.41 13.57 -19.83
N GLU A 190 1.69 13.95 -19.90
CA GLU A 190 2.76 13.11 -20.45
C GLU A 190 2.92 11.81 -19.65
N LEU A 191 2.93 11.89 -18.33
CA LEU A 191 3.02 10.70 -17.47
C LEU A 191 1.83 9.75 -17.65
N PHE A 192 0.64 10.26 -17.88
CA PHE A 192 -0.51 9.41 -18.18
C PHE A 192 -0.39 8.74 -19.54
N GLU A 193 0.16 9.41 -20.56
CA GLU A 193 0.43 8.80 -21.86
C GLU A 193 1.48 7.69 -21.75
N ASP A 194 2.58 7.93 -21.04
CA ASP A 194 3.63 6.93 -20.80
C ASP A 194 3.09 5.72 -20.03
N PHE A 195 2.26 5.96 -19.01
CA PHE A 195 1.62 4.90 -18.25
C PHE A 195 0.67 4.07 -19.13
N ALA A 196 -0.11 4.70 -20.01
CA ALA A 196 -0.97 3.98 -20.95
C ALA A 196 -0.16 3.10 -21.91
N ALA A 197 1.00 3.57 -22.38
CA ALA A 197 1.90 2.78 -23.22
C ALA A 197 2.47 1.57 -22.46
N MET A 198 2.81 1.73 -21.17
CA MET A 198 3.22 0.62 -20.32
C MET A 198 2.08 -0.39 -20.10
N GLU A 199 0.84 0.06 -19.88
CA GLU A 199 -0.31 -0.84 -19.75
C GLU A 199 -0.50 -1.72 -20.99
N VAL A 200 -0.31 -1.17 -22.20
CA VAL A 200 -0.36 -1.95 -23.46
C VAL A 200 0.72 -3.02 -23.47
N THR A 201 1.94 -2.68 -23.06
CA THR A 201 3.05 -3.65 -23.01
C THR A 201 2.79 -4.75 -21.96
N VAL A 202 2.28 -4.37 -20.79
CA VAL A 202 1.94 -5.31 -19.71
C VAL A 202 0.74 -6.18 -20.06
N ALA A 203 -0.16 -5.73 -20.93
CA ALA A 203 -1.28 -6.52 -21.40
C ALA A 203 -0.88 -7.75 -22.21
N GLU A 204 0.36 -7.81 -22.74
CA GLU A 204 0.93 -9.01 -23.35
C GLU A 204 1.20 -10.13 -22.34
N LEU A 205 1.35 -9.77 -21.05
CA LEU A 205 1.42 -10.73 -19.96
C LEU A 205 0.00 -11.17 -19.61
N ASP A 206 -0.23 -12.48 -19.51
CA ASP A 206 -1.54 -12.98 -19.09
C ASP A 206 -1.78 -12.70 -17.59
N LEU A 207 -2.28 -11.51 -17.29
CA LEU A 207 -2.67 -11.04 -15.97
C LEU A 207 -4.19 -10.90 -15.85
N SER A 208 -4.93 -11.79 -16.52
CA SER A 208 -6.39 -11.86 -16.46
C SER A 208 -6.91 -12.24 -15.06
N VAL A 209 -8.19 -11.98 -14.83
CA VAL A 209 -8.88 -12.34 -13.58
C VAL A 209 -8.76 -13.83 -13.31
N GLU A 210 -8.81 -14.67 -14.36
CA GLU A 210 -8.71 -16.13 -14.28
C GLU A 210 -7.34 -16.57 -13.79
N VAL A 211 -6.25 -15.98 -14.32
CA VAL A 211 -4.89 -16.28 -13.91
C VAL A 211 -4.65 -15.89 -12.46
N PHE A 212 -5.09 -14.69 -12.06
CA PHE A 212 -5.01 -14.28 -10.67
C PHE A 212 -5.78 -15.23 -9.75
N ARG A 213 -6.99 -15.64 -10.16
CA ARG A 213 -7.82 -16.57 -9.38
C ARG A 213 -7.15 -17.93 -9.21
N ALA A 214 -6.56 -18.47 -10.27
CA ALA A 214 -5.79 -19.71 -10.21
C ALA A 214 -4.57 -19.60 -9.29
N LYS A 215 -3.81 -18.51 -9.42
CA LYS A 215 -2.65 -18.22 -8.56
C LYS A 215 -3.04 -18.05 -7.10
N MET A 216 -4.10 -17.30 -6.80
CA MET A 216 -4.60 -17.12 -5.43
C MET A 216 -5.00 -18.45 -4.78
N LYS A 217 -5.70 -19.33 -5.51
CA LYS A 217 -6.07 -20.67 -5.03
C LYS A 217 -4.83 -21.52 -4.73
N SER A 218 -3.86 -21.53 -5.65
CA SER A 218 -2.60 -22.26 -5.48
C SER A 218 -1.81 -21.78 -4.26
N MET A 219 -1.61 -20.48 -4.13
CA MET A 219 -0.83 -19.89 -3.02
C MET A 219 -1.52 -20.12 -1.67
N GLN A 220 -2.85 -20.01 -1.60
CA GLN A 220 -3.61 -20.29 -0.39
C GLN A 220 -3.51 -21.77 0.03
N HIS A 221 -3.53 -22.68 -0.93
CA HIS A 221 -3.35 -24.10 -0.66
C HIS A 221 -1.98 -24.40 -0.06
N THR A 222 -0.92 -23.79 -0.60
CA THR A 222 0.44 -23.90 -0.07
C THR A 222 0.53 -23.40 1.37
N ILE A 223 -0.04 -22.23 1.67
CA ILE A 223 -0.07 -21.68 3.03
C ILE A 223 -0.83 -22.60 4.00
N SER A 224 -1.95 -23.17 3.56
CA SER A 224 -2.73 -24.10 4.38
C SER A 224 -1.97 -25.40 4.68
N GLN A 225 -1.19 -25.89 3.71
CA GLN A 225 -0.35 -27.08 3.91
C GLN A 225 0.80 -26.81 4.88
N VAL A 226 1.45 -25.65 4.78
CA VAL A 226 2.55 -25.26 5.69
C VAL A 226 2.06 -25.06 7.11
N ASN A 227 0.85 -24.55 7.29
CA ASN A 227 0.24 -24.30 8.59
C ASN A 227 -0.60 -25.49 9.10
N ALA A 228 -0.73 -26.57 8.35
CA ALA A 228 -1.37 -27.77 8.84
C ALA A 228 -0.51 -28.32 10.00
N PRO A 229 -1.09 -28.59 11.19
CA PRO A 229 -0.34 -29.22 12.24
C PRO A 229 0.21 -30.54 11.67
N ALA A 230 1.53 -30.75 11.81
CA ALA A 230 2.14 -32.00 11.41
C ALA A 230 1.29 -33.11 12.04
N GLU A 231 0.68 -33.95 11.21
CA GLU A 231 0.02 -35.15 11.73
C GLU A 231 1.06 -35.88 12.54
N VAL A 232 0.91 -35.83 13.87
CA VAL A 232 1.71 -36.60 14.78
C VAL A 232 1.39 -38.04 14.41
N SER A 233 2.28 -38.63 13.60
CA SER A 233 2.26 -40.05 13.35
C SER A 233 2.29 -40.71 14.72
N GLU A 234 1.14 -41.20 15.15
CA GLU A 234 1.03 -42.02 16.37
C GLU A 234 1.87 -43.28 16.17
N ALA A 235 3.17 -43.14 16.44
CA ALA A 235 4.01 -44.29 16.71
C ALA A 235 3.43 -44.95 17.97
N ARG A 236 2.65 -46.01 17.78
CA ARG A 236 2.24 -46.92 18.86
C ARG A 236 3.46 -47.39 19.61
N GLY A 237 3.71 -46.82 20.76
CA GLY A 237 4.79 -47.27 21.63
C GLY A 237 4.95 -46.40 22.86
N SER A 238 4.46 -46.91 24.00
CA SER A 238 4.78 -46.52 25.36
C SER A 238 4.02 -45.33 25.97
N LYS A 239 2.94 -45.66 26.66
CA LYS A 239 2.27 -44.82 27.67
C LYS A 239 3.23 -44.51 28.80
N ARG A 240 3.84 -43.35 28.82
CA ARG A 240 4.29 -42.67 30.04
C ARG A 240 3.69 -41.27 30.04
N PRO A 241 2.87 -40.91 31.04
CA PRO A 241 2.38 -39.54 31.14
C PRO A 241 3.58 -38.62 31.46
N LEU A 242 3.82 -37.64 30.57
CA LEU A 242 4.71 -36.52 30.87
C LEU A 242 3.99 -35.66 31.92
N VAL A 243 4.40 -35.77 33.16
CA VAL A 243 4.02 -34.83 34.22
C VAL A 243 4.86 -33.55 33.96
N ILE A 244 4.25 -32.53 33.45
CA ILE A 244 4.86 -31.21 33.40
C ILE A 244 4.61 -30.56 34.76
N GLU A 245 5.60 -30.56 35.62
CA GLU A 245 5.59 -29.76 36.84
C GLU A 245 5.76 -28.30 36.46
N TYR A 246 4.69 -27.53 36.56
CA TYR A 246 4.77 -26.07 36.51
C TYR A 246 5.34 -25.58 37.86
N ALA A 247 6.59 -25.17 37.84
CA ALA A 247 7.13 -24.38 38.96
C ALA A 247 6.54 -22.97 38.87
N PRO A 248 5.85 -22.48 39.91
CA PRO A 248 5.35 -21.09 39.88
C PRO A 248 6.55 -20.15 40.03
N GLN A 249 6.86 -19.43 38.94
CA GLN A 249 7.75 -18.27 39.01
C GLN A 249 7.03 -17.12 39.69
N SER A 250 7.13 -17.04 40.99
CA SER A 250 6.77 -15.84 41.75
C SER A 250 7.93 -14.84 41.67
N ALA A 251 7.92 -14.00 40.66
CA ALA A 251 8.71 -12.78 40.71
C ALA A 251 7.88 -11.69 41.42
N PRO A 252 8.42 -11.00 42.44
CA PRO A 252 7.71 -9.93 43.09
C PRO A 252 7.60 -8.75 42.14
N VAL A 253 6.34 -8.39 41.85
CA VAL A 253 6.03 -7.16 41.09
C VAL A 253 6.28 -5.97 42.02
N THR A 254 7.40 -5.28 41.85
CA THR A 254 7.63 -3.98 42.50
C THR A 254 6.72 -2.95 41.84
N PRO A 255 5.86 -2.27 42.58
CA PRO A 255 5.00 -1.24 42.00
C PRO A 255 5.84 -0.06 41.54
N PHE A 256 5.70 0.29 40.26
CA PHE A 256 6.31 1.47 39.66
C PHE A 256 5.70 2.71 40.33
N ARG A 257 6.48 3.37 41.18
CA ARG A 257 6.08 4.64 41.82
C ARG A 257 6.41 5.75 40.84
N ALA A 258 5.40 6.27 40.12
CA ALA A 258 5.56 7.46 39.31
C ALA A 258 5.83 8.67 40.23
N GLU A 259 7.04 9.22 40.18
CA GLU A 259 7.32 10.52 40.78
C GLU A 259 6.65 11.60 39.92
N VAL A 260 5.56 12.15 40.46
CA VAL A 260 4.93 13.37 39.92
C VAL A 260 5.82 14.55 40.33
N ARG A 261 6.59 15.09 39.38
CA ARG A 261 7.26 16.37 39.56
C ARG A 261 6.24 17.48 39.53
N PRO A 262 6.21 18.39 40.54
CA PRO A 262 5.33 19.56 40.47
C PRO A 262 5.79 20.51 39.35
N PRO A 263 4.86 21.23 38.69
CA PRO A 263 5.25 22.18 37.64
C PRO A 263 6.07 23.33 38.28
N SER A 264 7.24 23.60 37.67
CA SER A 264 8.08 24.73 38.03
C SER A 264 7.32 26.02 37.70
N SER A 265 7.11 26.86 38.72
CA SER A 265 6.60 28.20 38.57
C SER A 265 7.57 29.05 37.74
N TYR A 266 7.18 29.42 36.51
CA TYR A 266 7.84 30.49 35.78
C TYR A 266 7.49 31.82 36.45
N GLN A 267 8.48 32.41 37.11
CA GLN A 267 8.43 33.83 37.45
C GLN A 267 8.73 34.60 36.15
N ALA A 268 7.73 35.37 35.72
CA ALA A 268 7.94 36.41 34.71
C ALA A 268 8.60 37.60 35.38
N ASP A 269 9.88 37.83 35.09
CA ASP A 269 10.51 39.11 35.37
C ASP A 269 10.28 40.02 34.15
N LEU A 270 9.50 41.05 34.42
CA LEU A 270 9.36 42.27 33.62
C LEU A 270 10.66 43.10 33.75
N PHE A 271 11.33 43.39 32.61
CA PHE A 271 11.90 44.70 32.31
C PHE A 271 12.04 44.83 30.79
#